data_e869679d09513cc6e7fcb83852dc8f12
#
_entry.id   e869679d09513cc6e7fcb83852dc8f12
#
_cell.length_a   1.000
_cell.length_b   1.000
_cell.length_c   1.000
_cell.angle_alpha   90.00
_cell.angle_beta   90.00
_cell.angle_gamma   90.00
#
_symmetry.space_group_name_H-M   'P 1'
#
loop_
_entity.id
_entity.type
_entity.pdbx_description
1 polymer ?
#
loop_
_entity_poly.entity_id
_entity_poly.type
_entity_poly.pdbx_seq_one_letter_code
_entity_poly.pdbx_strand_id
1 'polypeptide(L)'
;MSVQVNGKKLHLTTFEIPTTGKNIRKCLVAQKNFAEASETIDHVNTDDDDSMIKALDAQIKLIDTYTEFLKPILHLSDEQTQKVEDSDFNDVVDFTNEVISKVLGYNSDKSTEPANK
;
A
#
# COMPACT_ATOMS: atom_id res chain seq x y z
N MET A 1 -7.98 15.11 -12.93
CA MET A 1 -7.07 14.09 -13.50
C MET A 1 -7.19 12.79 -12.74
N SER A 2 -6.80 11.71 -13.38
CA SER A 2 -6.83 10.40 -12.74
C SER A 2 -5.66 9.56 -13.26
N VAL A 3 -5.37 8.48 -12.55
CA VAL A 3 -4.35 7.52 -12.96
C VAL A 3 -5.00 6.15 -13.05
N GLN A 4 -4.43 5.28 -13.87
CA GLN A 4 -4.94 3.93 -14.02
C GLN A 4 -3.94 2.94 -13.42
N VAL A 5 -4.47 1.95 -12.71
CA VAL A 5 -3.66 0.86 -12.17
C VAL A 5 -4.29 -0.46 -12.59
N ASN A 6 -3.44 -1.42 -12.90
CA ASN A 6 -3.87 -2.73 -13.38
C ASN A 6 -3.79 -3.72 -12.21
N GLY A 7 -4.96 -4.23 -11.80
CA GLY A 7 -5.07 -5.15 -10.68
C GLY A 7 -4.96 -6.62 -11.05
N LYS A 8 -4.47 -6.93 -12.24
CA LYS A 8 -4.41 -8.31 -12.76
C LYS A 8 -3.68 -9.26 -11.82
N LYS A 9 -2.58 -8.81 -11.19
CA LYS A 9 -1.83 -9.65 -10.26
C LYS A 9 -2.68 -10.15 -9.09
N LEU A 10 -3.70 -9.38 -8.72
CA LEU A 10 -4.59 -9.73 -7.61
C LEU A 10 -5.92 -10.27 -8.11
N HIS A 11 -5.99 -10.62 -9.40
CA HIS A 11 -7.22 -11.10 -10.05
C HIS A 11 -8.32 -10.04 -10.04
N LEU A 12 -7.91 -8.78 -10.10
CA LEU A 12 -8.81 -7.64 -10.16
C LEU A 12 -8.77 -7.01 -11.55
N THR A 13 -9.67 -6.06 -11.78
CA THR A 13 -9.73 -5.33 -13.04
C THR A 13 -8.76 -4.16 -13.03
N THR A 14 -8.80 -3.34 -14.08
CA THR A 14 -8.09 -2.08 -14.11
C THR A 14 -8.93 -1.03 -13.36
N PHE A 15 -8.27 -0.24 -12.52
CA PHE A 15 -8.94 0.80 -11.74
C PHE A 15 -8.49 2.17 -12.21
N GLU A 16 -9.39 3.12 -12.14
CA GLU A 16 -9.07 4.52 -12.37
C GLU A 16 -9.21 5.26 -11.04
N ILE A 17 -8.14 5.96 -10.64
CA ILE A 17 -8.08 6.63 -9.35
C ILE A 17 -7.95 8.14 -9.58
N PRO A 18 -8.94 8.94 -9.17
CA PRO A 18 -8.81 10.39 -9.27
C PRO A 18 -7.67 10.90 -8.39
N THR A 19 -6.90 11.86 -8.92
CA THR A 19 -5.78 12.44 -8.16
C THR A 19 -6.25 13.65 -7.35
N THR A 20 -7.28 13.42 -6.55
CA THR A 20 -7.84 14.44 -5.65
C THR A 20 -7.00 14.56 -4.39
N GLY A 21 -7.14 15.69 -3.70
CA GLY A 21 -6.48 15.86 -2.40
C GLY A 21 -6.85 14.77 -1.41
N LYS A 22 -8.11 14.30 -1.47
CA LYS A 22 -8.58 13.21 -0.62
C LYS A 22 -7.77 11.93 -0.84
N ASN A 23 -7.57 11.56 -2.11
CA ASN A 23 -6.81 10.34 -2.43
C ASN A 23 -5.32 10.52 -2.19
N ILE A 24 -4.78 11.70 -2.46
CA ILE A 24 -3.38 12.00 -2.14
C ILE A 24 -3.16 11.85 -0.63
N ARG A 25 -4.09 12.38 0.18
CA ARG A 25 -4.00 12.25 1.63
C ARG A 25 -4.02 10.77 2.06
N LYS A 26 -4.87 9.95 1.44
CA LYS A 26 -4.92 8.52 1.76
C LYS A 26 -3.58 7.84 1.51
N CYS A 27 -2.92 8.20 0.41
CA CYS A 27 -1.60 7.65 0.10
C CYS A 27 -0.55 8.08 1.12
N LEU A 28 -0.56 9.35 1.51
CA LEU A 28 0.40 9.85 2.49
C LEU A 28 0.19 9.23 3.86
N VAL A 29 -1.06 9.06 4.28
CA VAL A 29 -1.38 8.39 5.56
C VAL A 29 -0.91 6.94 5.52
N ALA A 30 -1.12 6.25 4.40
CA ALA A 30 -0.67 4.87 4.26
C ALA A 30 0.85 4.78 4.38
N GLN A 31 1.59 5.67 3.70
CA GLN A 31 3.04 5.69 3.78
C GLN A 31 3.53 5.93 5.20
N LYS A 32 2.86 6.84 5.90
CA LYS A 32 3.18 7.12 7.30
C LYS A 32 2.99 5.87 8.16
N ASN A 33 1.86 5.18 7.97
CA ASN A 33 1.56 3.97 8.75
C ASN A 33 2.55 2.85 8.44
N PHE A 34 2.94 2.70 7.18
CA PHE A 34 3.95 1.71 6.80
C PHE A 34 5.30 2.02 7.46
N ALA A 35 5.69 3.29 7.46
CA ALA A 35 6.97 3.70 8.07
C ALA A 35 6.97 3.45 9.56
N GLU A 36 5.87 3.78 10.24
CA GLU A 36 5.75 3.57 11.68
C GLU A 36 5.81 2.09 12.04
N ALA A 37 5.14 1.24 11.27
CA ALA A 37 5.15 -0.20 11.51
C ALA A 37 6.56 -0.77 11.29
N SER A 38 7.23 -0.33 10.22
CA SER A 38 8.58 -0.78 9.93
C SER A 38 9.54 -0.39 11.03
N GLU A 39 9.42 0.83 11.55
CA GLU A 39 10.28 1.29 12.63
C GLU A 39 10.08 0.44 13.88
N THR A 40 8.84 0.13 14.23
CA THR A 40 8.56 -0.72 15.39
C THR A 40 9.15 -2.11 15.22
N ILE A 41 9.05 -2.68 14.02
CA ILE A 41 9.59 -4.01 13.73
C ILE A 41 11.12 -3.99 13.80
N ASP A 42 11.74 -2.95 13.24
CA ASP A 42 13.20 -2.85 13.17
C ASP A 42 13.85 -2.64 14.54
N HIS A 43 13.11 -2.08 15.49
CA HIS A 43 13.62 -1.78 16.83
C HIS A 43 13.21 -2.82 17.87
N VAL A 44 12.81 -4.03 17.43
CA VAL A 44 12.45 -5.08 18.35
C VAL A 44 13.67 -5.53 19.17
N ASN A 45 13.46 -5.71 20.47
CA ASN A 45 14.45 -6.28 21.38
C ASN A 45 14.04 -7.72 21.67
N THR A 46 14.76 -8.69 21.16
CA THR A 46 14.43 -10.11 21.29
C THR A 46 14.55 -10.64 22.72
N ASP A 47 15.22 -9.89 23.59
CA ASP A 47 15.33 -10.27 25.01
C ASP A 47 14.15 -9.77 25.84
N ASP A 48 13.23 -9.02 25.21
CA ASP A 48 12.07 -8.44 25.88
C ASP A 48 10.80 -8.98 25.24
N ASP A 49 10.03 -9.77 25.99
CA ASP A 49 8.80 -10.36 25.49
C ASP A 49 7.79 -9.33 25.04
N ASP A 50 7.68 -8.20 25.77
CA ASP A 50 6.77 -7.12 25.38
C ASP A 50 7.17 -6.50 24.05
N SER A 51 8.47 -6.35 23.81
CA SER A 51 8.98 -5.80 22.55
C SER A 51 8.67 -6.75 21.40
N MET A 52 8.81 -8.06 21.62
CA MET A 52 8.48 -9.04 20.58
C MET A 52 6.99 -9.03 20.26
N ILE A 53 6.14 -8.95 21.29
CA ILE A 53 4.69 -8.88 21.08
C ILE A 53 4.34 -7.64 20.29
N LYS A 54 4.93 -6.50 20.62
CA LYS A 54 4.70 -5.25 19.87
C LYS A 54 5.12 -5.39 18.41
N ALA A 55 6.24 -6.07 18.16
CA ALA A 55 6.71 -6.29 16.79
C ALA A 55 5.75 -7.17 16.02
N LEU A 56 5.22 -8.23 16.66
CA LEU A 56 4.25 -9.11 16.02
C LEU A 56 2.95 -8.37 15.71
N ASP A 57 2.47 -7.57 16.67
CA ASP A 57 1.29 -6.73 16.45
C ASP A 57 1.51 -5.75 15.32
N ALA A 58 2.70 -5.16 15.23
CA ALA A 58 3.03 -4.22 14.17
C ALA A 58 3.03 -4.90 12.79
N GLN A 59 3.49 -6.15 12.72
CA GLN A 59 3.46 -6.92 11.48
C GLN A 59 2.02 -7.23 11.05
N ILE A 60 1.18 -7.63 12.00
CA ILE A 60 -0.23 -7.88 11.71
C ILE A 60 -0.90 -6.58 11.22
N LYS A 61 -0.63 -5.49 11.91
CA LYS A 61 -1.20 -4.19 11.55
C LYS A 61 -0.70 -3.72 10.18
N LEU A 62 0.57 -4.00 9.87
CA LEU A 62 1.13 -3.65 8.58
C LEU A 62 0.37 -4.36 7.45
N ILE A 63 0.13 -5.66 7.60
CA ILE A 63 -0.61 -6.44 6.62
C ILE A 63 -2.02 -5.86 6.44
N ASP A 64 -2.70 -5.59 7.55
CA ASP A 64 -4.05 -5.04 7.52
C ASP A 64 -4.08 -3.65 6.85
N THR A 65 -3.03 -2.86 7.05
CA THR A 65 -2.96 -1.51 6.49
C THR A 65 -3.04 -1.52 4.96
N TYR A 66 -2.44 -2.54 4.31
CA TYR A 66 -2.52 -2.64 2.85
C TYR A 66 -3.97 -2.76 2.39
N THR A 67 -4.73 -3.65 3.00
CA THR A 67 -6.14 -3.83 2.64
C THR A 67 -6.96 -2.60 3.01
N GLU A 68 -6.72 -2.03 4.19
CA GLU A 68 -7.42 -0.83 4.64
C GLU A 68 -7.16 0.38 3.74
N PHE A 69 -5.99 0.42 3.12
CA PHE A 69 -5.68 1.47 2.16
C PHE A 69 -6.36 1.22 0.82
N LEU A 70 -6.23 0.00 0.29
CA LEU A 70 -6.72 -0.31 -1.05
C LEU A 70 -8.25 -0.28 -1.13
N LYS A 71 -8.93 -0.77 -0.11
CA LYS A 71 -10.38 -0.87 -0.14
C LYS A 71 -11.06 0.49 -0.41
N PRO A 72 -10.77 1.55 0.37
CA PRO A 72 -11.44 2.83 0.12
C PRO A 72 -10.95 3.56 -1.11
N ILE A 73 -9.67 3.47 -1.45
CA ILE A 73 -9.15 4.24 -2.58
C ILE A 73 -9.59 3.65 -3.93
N LEU A 74 -9.79 2.33 -3.97
CA LEU A 74 -10.26 1.64 -5.18
C LEU A 74 -11.76 1.34 -5.14
N HIS A 75 -12.43 1.63 -4.04
CA HIS A 75 -13.84 1.31 -3.84
C HIS A 75 -14.11 -0.17 -4.03
N LEU A 76 -13.29 -1.01 -3.40
CA LEU A 76 -13.40 -2.46 -3.55
C LEU A 76 -14.67 -2.98 -2.89
N SER A 77 -15.32 -3.93 -3.57
CA SER A 77 -16.41 -4.69 -2.97
C SER A 77 -15.83 -5.69 -1.95
N ASP A 78 -16.71 -6.33 -1.16
CA ASP A 78 -16.28 -7.34 -0.22
C ASP A 78 -15.58 -8.51 -0.94
N GLU A 79 -16.12 -8.89 -2.09
CA GLU A 79 -15.52 -9.96 -2.90
C GLU A 79 -14.14 -9.57 -3.40
N GLN A 80 -13.99 -8.34 -3.89
CA GLN A 80 -12.68 -7.86 -4.36
C GLN A 80 -11.69 -7.75 -3.22
N THR A 81 -12.16 -7.30 -2.04
CA THR A 81 -11.31 -7.22 -0.85
C THR A 81 -10.81 -8.61 -0.47
N GLN A 82 -11.68 -9.61 -0.56
CA GLN A 82 -11.29 -11.00 -0.28
C GLN A 82 -10.20 -11.46 -1.24
N LYS A 83 -10.28 -11.08 -2.52
CA LYS A 83 -9.24 -11.43 -3.48
C LYS A 83 -7.89 -10.84 -3.11
N VAL A 84 -7.89 -9.59 -2.60
CA VAL A 84 -6.66 -8.96 -2.12
C VAL A 84 -6.08 -9.75 -0.96
N GLU A 85 -6.92 -10.12 0.00
CA GLU A 85 -6.48 -10.85 1.18
C GLU A 85 -5.96 -12.24 0.84
N ASP A 86 -6.50 -12.85 -0.20
CA ASP A 86 -6.10 -14.21 -0.62
C ASP A 86 -4.91 -14.19 -1.58
N SER A 87 -4.48 -13.03 -2.04
CA SER A 87 -3.37 -12.92 -2.99
C SER A 87 -2.03 -13.06 -2.29
N ASP A 88 -1.00 -13.39 -3.07
CA ASP A 88 0.37 -13.40 -2.56
C ASP A 88 0.70 -12.01 -2.01
N PHE A 89 1.22 -11.97 -0.79
CA PHE A 89 1.46 -10.68 -0.12
C PHE A 89 2.45 -9.80 -0.90
N ASN A 90 3.46 -10.40 -1.54
CA ASN A 90 4.41 -9.64 -2.35
C ASN A 90 3.70 -8.93 -3.51
N ASP A 91 2.70 -9.58 -4.10
CA ASP A 91 1.90 -8.96 -5.16
C ASP A 91 1.07 -7.81 -4.62
N VAL A 92 0.53 -7.96 -3.41
CA VAL A 92 -0.22 -6.88 -2.75
C VAL A 92 0.68 -5.69 -2.50
N VAL A 93 1.90 -5.93 -2.01
CA VAL A 93 2.88 -4.86 -1.75
C VAL A 93 3.21 -4.14 -3.05
N ASP A 94 3.53 -4.88 -4.11
CA ASP A 94 3.88 -4.30 -5.41
C ASP A 94 2.74 -3.46 -5.97
N PHE A 95 1.53 -3.99 -5.90
CA PHE A 95 0.35 -3.29 -6.39
C PHE A 95 0.10 -2.00 -5.59
N THR A 96 0.20 -2.09 -4.26
CA THR A 96 0.01 -0.93 -3.39
C THR A 96 1.04 0.16 -3.69
N ASN A 97 2.30 -0.22 -3.88
CA ASN A 97 3.35 0.73 -4.21
C ASN A 97 3.08 1.39 -5.57
N GLU A 98 2.57 0.64 -6.52
CA GLU A 98 2.20 1.20 -7.83
C GLU A 98 1.08 2.23 -7.68
N VAL A 99 0.05 1.91 -6.88
CA VAL A 99 -1.06 2.84 -6.64
C VAL A 99 -0.53 4.14 -6.03
N ILE A 100 0.26 4.03 -4.97
CA ILE A 100 0.81 5.20 -4.28
C ILE A 100 1.67 6.02 -5.21
N SER A 101 2.56 5.38 -5.95
CA SER A 101 3.48 6.08 -6.85
C SER A 101 2.73 6.84 -7.94
N LYS A 102 1.70 6.23 -8.50
CA LYS A 102 0.94 6.86 -9.56
C LYS A 102 0.10 8.02 -9.03
N VAL A 103 -0.57 7.83 -7.89
CA VAL A 103 -1.40 8.90 -7.33
C VAL A 103 -0.55 10.09 -6.89
N LEU A 104 0.62 9.82 -6.29
CA LEU A 104 1.51 10.90 -5.84
C LEU A 104 2.39 11.46 -6.96
N GLY A 105 2.40 10.80 -8.13
CA GLY A 105 3.20 11.28 -9.24
C GLY A 105 4.68 10.94 -9.16
N TYR A 106 5.05 9.94 -8.40
CA TYR A 106 6.44 9.46 -8.30
C TYR A 106 6.79 8.57 -9.48
N ASN A 107 6.70 9.03 -10.68
CA ASN A 107 7.02 8.20 -11.80
C ASN A 107 8.49 8.23 -12.09
N SER A 108 8.98 7.21 -12.12
CA SER A 108 10.33 7.13 -12.48
C SER A 108 10.59 6.90 -13.93
N ASP A 109 9.65 7.09 -13.86
CA ASP A 109 9.94 6.74 -14.73
C ASP A 109 10.41 7.12 -15.17
N LYS A 110 10.31 7.35 -14.90
CA LYS A 110 10.60 7.56 -15.09
C LYS A 110 11.02 7.90 -15.30
N SER A 111 11.13 8.08 -15.37
CA SER A 111 11.42 8.27 -15.55
C SER A 111 11.62 8.76 -15.74
N THR A 112 11.84 9.00 -15.90
CA THR A 112 12.00 9.36 -16.13
C THR A 112 12.19 9.93 -16.22
N GLU A 113 12.52 10.18 -16.44
CA GLU A 113 12.62 10.64 -16.64
C GLU A 113 12.84 11.17 -16.80
N PRO A 114 13.09 11.46 -17.07
CA PRO A 114 13.30 12.07 -17.32
C PRO A 114 13.31 12.69 -17.52
N ALA A 115 13.47 12.98 -17.61
CA ALA A 115 13.43 13.34 -17.79
C ALA A 115 13.58 13.59 -17.88
N ASN A 116 13.84 13.52 -18.04
CA ASN A 116 13.83 13.46 -18.18
C ASN A 116 13.97 13.42 -18.36
N LYS A 117 14.36 13.52 -18.54
CA LYS A 117 14.34 13.28 -18.81
C LYS A 117 14.18 13.43 -18.94
#